data_bf43c2584d35d1aed30140e760227e8b
#
_entry.id   bf43c2584d35d1aed30140e760227e8b
#
_cell.length_a   1.000
_cell.length_b   1.000
_cell.length_c   1.000
_cell.angle_alpha   90.00
_cell.angle_beta   90.00
_cell.angle_gamma   90.00
#
_symmetry.space_group_name_H-M   'P 1'
#
loop_
_entity.id
_entity.type
_entity.pdbx_description
1 polymer ?
#
loop_
_entity_poly.entity_id
_entity_poly.type
_entity_poly.pdbx_seq_one_letter_code
_entity_poly.pdbx_strand_id
1 'polypeptide(L)'
;MYEVSNIKIDCINLNTGLIKIMGKGGKERYIQIASAEILNILKKYYKHNSEAIKKSGFFFVNSRGNRYTEYSIRLMLKKYAKLAGIERNITPHMFRHSFATYLIEEGVEVSCVQQILGHSSIKTTQIYIHIAAKKQAEILREMHPRKYMNILRVA
;
A
#
# COMPACT_ATOMS: atom_id res chain seq x y z
N MET A 1 6.39 -6.45 -5.51
CA MET A 1 7.07 -7.50 -4.73
C MET A 1 8.56 -7.25 -4.63
N TYR A 2 9.21 -6.90 -5.72
CA TYR A 2 10.63 -6.54 -5.73
C TYR A 2 11.00 -5.57 -4.60
N GLU A 3 10.20 -4.51 -4.39
CA GLU A 3 10.46 -3.53 -3.35
C GLU A 3 10.43 -4.15 -1.95
N VAL A 4 9.41 -4.93 -1.61
CA VAL A 4 9.30 -5.58 -0.28
C VAL A 4 10.44 -6.54 -0.02
N SER A 5 10.81 -7.36 -1.02
CA SER A 5 11.92 -8.32 -0.87
C SER A 5 13.30 -7.65 -0.75
N ASN A 6 13.41 -6.37 -1.13
CA ASN A 6 14.67 -5.62 -1.13
C ASN A 6 14.73 -4.53 -0.04
N ILE A 7 13.79 -4.47 0.90
CA ILE A 7 13.90 -3.56 2.04
C ILE A 7 15.08 -3.97 2.90
N LYS A 8 16.10 -3.09 2.96
CA LYS A 8 17.24 -3.26 3.84
C LYS A 8 16.91 -2.78 5.25
N ILE A 9 17.69 -3.25 6.23
CA ILE A 9 17.47 -2.89 7.63
C ILE A 9 17.63 -1.39 7.88
N ASP A 10 18.55 -0.74 7.23
CA ASP A 10 18.82 0.70 7.31
C ASP A 10 17.78 1.57 6.59
N CYS A 11 16.93 0.96 5.77
CA CYS A 11 15.86 1.64 5.08
C CYS A 11 14.55 1.74 5.88
N ILE A 12 14.46 1.13 7.08
CA ILE A 12 13.26 1.14 7.90
C ILE A 12 13.54 1.71 9.29
N ASN A 13 12.78 2.74 9.68
CA ASN A 13 12.80 3.28 11.02
C ASN A 13 11.55 2.78 11.78
N LEU A 14 11.74 1.80 12.66
CA LEU A 14 10.66 1.20 13.43
C LEU A 14 10.08 2.12 14.52
N ASN A 15 10.75 3.21 14.88
CA ASN A 15 10.24 4.17 15.86
C ASN A 15 9.29 5.16 15.22
N THR A 16 9.66 5.68 14.04
CA THR A 16 8.85 6.64 13.29
C THR A 16 7.91 5.98 12.31
N GLY A 17 8.13 4.71 11.92
CA GLY A 17 7.40 4.01 10.89
C GLY A 17 7.76 4.42 9.47
N LEU A 18 8.82 5.19 9.28
CA LEU A 18 9.27 5.62 7.96
C LEU A 18 10.06 4.53 7.26
N ILE A 19 9.70 4.24 6.00
CA ILE A 19 10.40 3.28 5.16
C ILE A 19 10.86 3.97 3.88
N LYS A 20 12.16 3.88 3.61
CA LYS A 20 12.76 4.29 2.33
C LYS A 20 12.67 3.14 1.34
N ILE A 21 12.02 3.35 0.21
CA ILE A 21 11.84 2.35 -0.84
C ILE A 21 12.62 2.75 -2.08
N MET A 22 13.43 1.82 -2.57
CA MET A 22 14.12 1.93 -3.85
C MET A 22 13.24 1.34 -4.95
N GLY A 23 12.68 2.20 -5.79
CA GLY A 23 11.87 1.82 -6.93
C GLY A 23 12.69 1.42 -8.16
N LYS A 24 11.99 1.03 -9.23
CA LYS A 24 12.62 0.74 -10.53
C LYS A 24 13.31 1.99 -11.09
N GLY A 25 14.53 1.84 -11.57
CA GLY A 25 15.33 2.96 -12.11
C GLY A 25 15.98 3.84 -11.05
N GLY A 26 16.21 3.33 -9.83
CA GLY A 26 16.90 4.07 -8.77
C GLY A 26 16.10 5.19 -8.11
N LYS A 27 14.81 5.34 -8.44
CA LYS A 27 13.96 6.37 -7.82
C LYS A 27 13.64 5.99 -6.38
N GLU A 28 13.97 6.88 -5.47
CA GLU A 28 13.67 6.73 -4.04
C GLU A 28 12.31 7.34 -3.72
N ARG A 29 11.59 6.69 -2.80
CA ARG A 29 10.40 7.27 -2.17
C ARG A 29 10.28 6.80 -0.73
N TYR A 30 9.56 7.57 0.05
CA TYR A 30 9.28 7.25 1.44
C TYR A 30 7.83 6.82 1.61
N ILE A 31 7.62 5.80 2.44
CA ILE A 31 6.29 5.34 2.85
C ILE A 31 6.23 5.45 4.37
N GLN A 32 5.10 5.94 4.89
CA GLN A 32 4.83 6.04 6.31
C GLN A 32 3.89 4.91 6.75
N ILE A 33 4.30 4.12 7.73
CA ILE A 33 3.40 3.22 8.46
C ILE A 33 2.81 4.01 9.62
N ALA A 34 1.53 4.36 9.52
CA ALA A 34 0.82 5.13 10.53
C ALA A 34 0.20 4.24 11.64
N SER A 35 -0.08 2.96 11.35
CA SER A 35 -0.69 2.05 12.33
C SER A 35 0.31 1.62 13.40
N ALA A 36 0.01 1.98 14.65
CA ALA A 36 0.79 1.54 15.82
C ALA A 36 0.79 0.01 15.99
N GLU A 37 -0.31 -0.66 15.65
CA GLU A 37 -0.42 -2.11 15.69
C GLU A 37 0.57 -2.77 14.71
N ILE A 38 0.60 -2.31 13.46
CA ILE A 38 1.55 -2.81 12.45
C ILE A 38 2.99 -2.54 12.88
N LEU A 39 3.29 -1.36 13.41
CA LEU A 39 4.63 -1.05 13.93
C LEU A 39 5.03 -2.00 15.06
N ASN A 40 4.13 -2.31 15.98
CA ASN A 40 4.39 -3.26 17.07
C ASN A 40 4.65 -4.68 16.54
N ILE A 41 3.92 -5.12 15.53
CA ILE A 41 4.16 -6.41 14.86
C ILE A 41 5.56 -6.42 14.23
N LEU A 42 5.93 -5.36 13.52
CA LEU A 42 7.25 -5.26 12.89
C LEU A 42 8.39 -5.18 13.92
N LYS A 43 8.19 -4.50 15.05
CA LYS A 43 9.15 -4.49 16.16
C LYS A 43 9.35 -5.88 16.78
N LYS A 44 8.25 -6.62 17.01
CA LYS A 44 8.30 -8.00 17.50
C LYS A 44 9.02 -8.91 16.49
N TYR A 45 8.69 -8.78 15.21
CA TYR A 45 9.35 -9.50 14.12
C TYR A 45 10.85 -9.21 14.10
N TYR A 46 11.24 -7.95 14.14
CA TYR A 46 12.65 -7.54 14.18
C TYR A 46 13.38 -8.13 15.39
N LYS A 47 12.80 -8.04 16.58
CA LYS A 47 13.39 -8.59 17.81
C LYS A 47 13.63 -10.10 17.68
N HIS A 48 12.67 -10.83 17.12
CA HIS A 48 12.77 -12.29 16.96
C HIS A 48 13.81 -12.71 15.92
N ASN A 49 13.98 -11.93 14.86
CA ASN A 49 14.85 -12.28 13.71
C ASN A 49 16.12 -11.41 13.63
N SER A 50 16.48 -10.70 14.70
CA SER A 50 17.51 -9.65 14.67
C SER A 50 18.88 -10.12 14.16
N GLU A 51 19.33 -11.31 14.54
CA GLU A 51 20.60 -11.87 14.10
C GLU A 51 20.59 -12.17 12.60
N ALA A 52 19.54 -12.84 12.10
CA ALA A 52 19.39 -13.16 10.70
C ALA A 52 19.26 -11.89 9.83
N ILE A 53 18.52 -10.89 10.31
CA ILE A 53 18.36 -9.58 9.65
C ILE A 53 19.72 -8.88 9.55
N LYS A 54 20.47 -8.79 10.65
CA LYS A 54 21.81 -8.17 10.67
C LYS A 54 22.79 -8.90 9.74
N LYS A 55 22.76 -10.23 9.76
CA LYS A 55 23.61 -11.06 8.90
C LYS A 55 23.28 -10.92 7.42
N SER A 56 22.00 -10.89 7.06
CA SER A 56 21.55 -10.79 5.67
C SER A 56 21.55 -9.35 5.12
N GLY A 57 21.42 -8.34 5.99
CA GLY A 57 21.23 -6.94 5.63
C GLY A 57 19.81 -6.59 5.15
N PHE A 58 18.90 -7.59 5.06
CA PHE A 58 17.51 -7.40 4.60
C PHE A 58 16.54 -7.51 5.75
N PHE A 59 15.52 -6.65 5.76
CA PHE A 59 14.54 -6.63 6.85
C PHE A 59 13.67 -7.88 6.86
N PHE A 60 13.20 -8.35 5.71
CA PHE A 60 12.40 -9.58 5.64
C PHE A 60 13.26 -10.79 5.31
N VAL A 61 13.33 -11.72 6.26
CA VAL A 61 14.10 -12.97 6.16
C VAL A 61 13.20 -14.19 6.31
N ASN A 62 13.57 -15.28 5.63
CA ASN A 62 12.89 -16.57 5.75
C ASN A 62 13.39 -17.35 6.98
N SER A 63 12.81 -18.52 7.25
CA SER A 63 13.19 -19.39 8.37
C SER A 63 14.66 -19.87 8.36
N ARG A 64 15.35 -19.75 7.21
CA ARG A 64 16.77 -20.06 7.08
C ARG A 64 17.67 -18.83 7.25
N GLY A 65 17.11 -17.67 7.61
CA GLY A 65 17.84 -16.42 7.76
C GLY A 65 18.21 -15.72 6.44
N ASN A 66 17.78 -16.22 5.30
CA ASN A 66 18.02 -15.61 4.00
C ASN A 66 16.93 -14.62 3.61
N ARG A 67 17.26 -13.66 2.75
CA ARG A 67 16.31 -12.71 2.18
C ARG A 67 15.07 -13.41 1.63
N TYR A 68 13.91 -12.87 1.93
CA TYR A 68 12.65 -13.29 1.29
C TYR A 68 12.68 -12.94 -0.20
N THR A 69 12.52 -13.95 -1.07
CA THR A 69 12.45 -13.74 -2.52
C THR A 69 11.01 -13.42 -2.95
N GLU A 70 10.86 -12.84 -4.13
CA GLU A 70 9.52 -12.63 -4.71
C GLU A 70 8.74 -13.95 -4.85
N TYR A 71 9.43 -15.01 -5.20
CA TYR A 71 8.87 -16.35 -5.29
C TYR A 71 8.35 -16.84 -3.94
N SER A 72 9.14 -16.69 -2.88
CA SER A 72 8.74 -17.07 -1.51
C SER A 72 7.51 -16.29 -1.04
N ILE A 73 7.43 -14.99 -1.37
CA ILE A 73 6.25 -14.17 -1.05
C ILE A 73 5.02 -14.68 -1.78
N ARG A 74 5.12 -15.06 -3.06
CA ARG A 74 4.00 -15.65 -3.80
C ARG A 74 3.54 -16.98 -3.20
N LEU A 75 4.46 -17.84 -2.82
CA LEU A 75 4.14 -19.11 -2.16
C LEU A 75 3.45 -18.88 -0.82
N MET A 76 3.93 -17.93 -0.03
CA MET A 76 3.32 -17.55 1.23
C MET A 76 1.87 -17.07 1.02
N LEU A 77 1.64 -16.16 0.08
CA LEU A 77 0.29 -15.68 -0.25
C LEU A 77 -0.63 -16.84 -0.68
N LYS A 78 -0.15 -17.73 -1.54
CA LYS A 78 -0.91 -18.92 -1.96
C LYS A 78 -1.26 -19.82 -0.78
N LYS A 79 -0.31 -20.05 0.14
CA LYS A 79 -0.54 -20.83 1.36
C LYS A 79 -1.65 -20.21 2.22
N TYR A 80 -1.56 -18.92 2.52
CA TYR A 80 -2.55 -18.26 3.37
C TYR A 80 -3.91 -18.09 2.70
N ALA A 81 -3.96 -17.87 1.38
CA ALA A 81 -5.22 -17.89 0.64
C ALA A 81 -5.93 -19.24 0.77
N LYS A 82 -5.19 -20.37 0.62
CA LYS A 82 -5.73 -21.71 0.81
C LYS A 82 -6.24 -21.94 2.24
N LEU A 83 -5.47 -21.51 3.25
CA LEU A 83 -5.87 -21.62 4.66
C LEU A 83 -7.13 -20.80 4.98
N ALA A 84 -7.32 -19.68 4.29
CA ALA A 84 -8.50 -18.83 4.41
C ALA A 84 -9.70 -19.29 3.56
N GLY A 85 -9.62 -20.44 2.89
CA GLY A 85 -10.68 -20.93 2.02
C GLY A 85 -10.89 -20.12 0.74
N ILE A 86 -9.90 -19.33 0.33
CA ILE A 86 -9.99 -18.51 -0.87
C ILE A 86 -9.51 -19.32 -2.07
N GLU A 87 -10.42 -19.73 -2.93
CA GLU A 87 -10.11 -20.52 -4.13
C GLU A 87 -9.43 -19.72 -5.24
N ARG A 88 -9.70 -18.43 -5.28
CA ARG A 88 -9.15 -17.52 -6.26
C ARG A 88 -7.65 -17.35 -6.09
N ASN A 89 -6.91 -17.28 -7.19
CA ASN A 89 -5.46 -17.02 -7.18
C ASN A 89 -5.15 -15.61 -6.72
N ILE A 90 -4.72 -15.45 -5.47
CA ILE A 90 -4.36 -14.16 -4.87
C ILE A 90 -2.95 -13.75 -5.29
N THR A 91 -2.84 -12.55 -5.84
CA THR A 91 -1.58 -11.96 -6.29
C THR A 91 -1.28 -10.65 -5.55
N PRO A 92 -0.02 -10.25 -5.42
CA PRO A 92 0.34 -8.96 -4.83
C PRO A 92 -0.21 -7.74 -5.56
N HIS A 93 -0.46 -7.87 -6.87
CA HIS A 93 -1.10 -6.81 -7.63
C HIS A 93 -2.55 -6.59 -7.20
N MET A 94 -3.23 -7.64 -6.76
CA MET A 94 -4.59 -7.51 -6.21
C MET A 94 -4.61 -6.71 -4.92
N PHE A 95 -3.68 -6.96 -3.99
CA PHE A 95 -3.57 -6.14 -2.77
C PHE A 95 -3.31 -4.67 -3.10
N ARG A 96 -2.41 -4.42 -4.05
CA ARG A 96 -2.12 -3.06 -4.49
C ARG A 96 -3.33 -2.38 -5.11
N HIS A 97 -4.07 -3.11 -5.95
CA HIS A 97 -5.29 -2.62 -6.58
C HIS A 97 -6.38 -2.34 -5.55
N SER A 98 -6.66 -3.30 -4.65
CA SER A 98 -7.64 -3.12 -3.57
C SER A 98 -7.30 -1.94 -2.67
N PHE A 99 -6.03 -1.77 -2.31
CA PHE A 99 -5.58 -0.64 -1.51
C PHE A 99 -5.79 0.69 -2.23
N ALA A 100 -5.45 0.77 -3.52
CA ALA A 100 -5.68 1.97 -4.32
C ALA A 100 -7.16 2.30 -4.45
N THR A 101 -7.99 1.30 -4.76
CA THR A 101 -9.44 1.46 -4.88
C THR A 101 -10.04 1.96 -3.57
N TYR A 102 -9.69 1.32 -2.45
CA TYR A 102 -10.16 1.74 -1.12
C TYR A 102 -9.82 3.20 -0.81
N LEU A 103 -8.57 3.62 -1.00
CA LEU A 103 -8.18 5.01 -0.75
C LEU A 103 -8.97 6.02 -1.60
N ILE A 104 -9.23 5.68 -2.86
CA ILE A 104 -9.98 6.56 -3.76
C ILE A 104 -11.47 6.60 -3.39
N GLU A 105 -12.05 5.48 -2.97
CA GLU A 105 -13.41 5.41 -2.45
C GLU A 105 -13.57 6.22 -1.16
N GLU A 106 -12.51 6.31 -0.33
CA GLU A 106 -12.45 7.19 0.84
C GLU A 106 -12.19 8.67 0.49
N GLY A 107 -12.06 9.01 -0.78
CA GLY A 107 -11.91 10.39 -1.25
C GLY A 107 -10.48 10.89 -1.37
N VAL A 108 -9.48 10.01 -1.23
CA VAL A 108 -8.07 10.39 -1.44
C VAL A 108 -7.84 10.68 -2.92
N GLU A 109 -7.19 11.80 -3.23
CA GLU A 109 -6.88 12.18 -4.60
C GLU A 109 -6.03 11.12 -5.32
N VAL A 110 -6.36 10.87 -6.58
CA VAL A 110 -5.66 9.89 -7.44
C VAL A 110 -4.17 10.19 -7.54
N SER A 111 -3.77 11.46 -7.58
CA SER A 111 -2.39 11.92 -7.58
C SER A 111 -1.63 11.48 -6.33
N CYS A 112 -2.26 11.60 -5.16
CA CYS A 112 -1.70 11.16 -3.89
C CYS A 112 -1.53 9.63 -3.85
N VAL A 113 -2.55 8.89 -4.29
CA VAL A 113 -2.48 7.42 -4.39
C VAL A 113 -1.37 6.97 -5.34
N GLN A 114 -1.17 7.68 -6.46
CA GLN A 114 -0.06 7.42 -7.37
C GLN A 114 1.31 7.59 -6.71
N GLN A 115 1.50 8.66 -5.95
CA GLN A 115 2.75 8.90 -5.23
C GLN A 115 3.03 7.82 -4.20
N ILE A 116 2.02 7.46 -3.39
CA ILE A 116 2.13 6.38 -2.39
C ILE A 116 2.53 5.06 -3.05
N LEU A 117 1.88 4.73 -4.16
CA LEU A 117 2.12 3.48 -4.87
C LEU A 117 3.38 3.51 -5.76
N GLY A 118 3.92 4.69 -6.07
CA GLY A 118 5.08 4.83 -6.96
C GLY A 118 4.78 4.37 -8.39
N HIS A 119 3.62 4.78 -8.94
CA HIS A 119 3.27 4.49 -10.32
C HIS A 119 4.12 5.34 -11.26
N SER A 120 4.90 4.71 -12.11
CA SER A 120 5.69 5.38 -13.17
C SER A 120 4.88 5.63 -14.45
N SER A 121 3.64 5.13 -14.56
CA SER A 121 2.83 5.18 -15.77
C SER A 121 1.42 5.71 -15.51
N ILE A 122 1.01 6.68 -16.31
CA ILE A 122 -0.32 7.27 -16.35
C ILE A 122 -1.41 6.24 -16.71
N LYS A 123 -1.06 5.23 -17.54
CA LYS A 123 -2.02 4.18 -17.95
C LYS A 123 -2.63 3.40 -16.79
N THR A 124 -1.85 3.14 -15.74
CA THR A 124 -2.35 2.44 -14.54
C THR A 124 -3.32 3.31 -13.73
N THR A 125 -3.31 4.61 -13.94
CA THR A 125 -4.12 5.60 -13.23
C THR A 125 -5.50 5.78 -13.86
N GLN A 126 -5.61 5.59 -15.18
CA GLN A 126 -6.89 5.75 -15.89
C GLN A 126 -8.00 4.86 -15.33
N ILE A 127 -7.65 3.67 -14.81
CA ILE A 127 -8.61 2.75 -14.18
C ILE A 127 -9.28 3.41 -12.96
N TYR A 128 -8.55 4.28 -12.23
CA TYR A 128 -9.04 4.90 -11.01
C TYR A 128 -9.78 6.23 -11.24
N ILE A 129 -9.66 6.82 -12.44
CA ILE A 129 -10.38 8.07 -12.79
C ILE A 129 -11.89 7.88 -12.71
N HIS A 130 -12.40 6.73 -13.16
CA HIS A 130 -13.83 6.43 -13.07
C HIS A 130 -14.34 6.33 -11.62
N ILE A 131 -13.54 5.73 -10.74
CA ILE A 131 -13.87 5.60 -9.30
C ILE A 131 -13.89 6.99 -8.66
N ALA A 132 -12.86 7.81 -8.93
CA ALA A 132 -12.78 9.17 -8.44
C ALA A 132 -13.95 10.05 -8.96
N ALA A 133 -14.31 9.93 -10.24
CA ALA A 133 -15.43 10.67 -10.81
C ALA A 133 -16.78 10.28 -10.17
N LYS A 134 -17.00 8.99 -9.90
CA LYS A 134 -18.19 8.52 -9.20
C LYS A 134 -18.27 9.11 -7.78
N LYS A 135 -17.17 9.07 -7.03
CA LYS A 135 -17.11 9.64 -5.68
C LYS A 135 -17.29 11.15 -5.68
N GLN A 136 -16.68 11.87 -6.63
CA GLN A 136 -16.91 13.31 -6.80
C GLN A 136 -18.38 13.63 -7.07
N ALA A 137 -19.05 12.82 -7.90
CA ALA A 137 -20.48 13.01 -8.19
C ALA A 137 -21.34 12.79 -6.92
N GLU A 138 -21.02 11.83 -6.07
CA GLU A 138 -21.67 11.59 -4.78
C GLU A 138 -21.47 12.79 -3.84
N ILE A 139 -20.23 13.26 -3.66
CA ILE A 139 -19.91 14.44 -2.85
C ILE A 139 -20.66 15.67 -3.35
N LEU A 140 -20.70 15.91 -4.67
CA LEU A 140 -21.42 17.03 -5.24
C LEU A 140 -22.92 16.93 -5.02
N ARG A 141 -23.52 15.73 -5.01
CA ARG A 141 -24.94 15.55 -4.70
C ARG A 141 -25.25 15.85 -3.24
N GLU A 142 -24.37 15.43 -2.34
CA GLU A 142 -24.59 15.55 -0.89
C GLU A 142 -24.21 16.92 -0.34
N MET A 143 -23.09 17.48 -0.82
CA MET A 143 -22.46 18.69 -0.28
C MET A 143 -22.52 19.91 -1.22
N HIS A 144 -23.29 19.84 -2.32
CA HIS A 144 -23.36 20.98 -3.24
C HIS A 144 -23.93 22.22 -2.53
N PRO A 145 -23.25 23.37 -2.59
CA PRO A 145 -23.69 24.60 -1.89
C PRO A 145 -25.14 25.01 -2.16
N ARG A 146 -25.66 24.73 -3.35
CA ARG A 146 -27.05 24.95 -3.70
C ARG A 146 -28.06 24.23 -2.81
N LYS A 147 -27.70 23.14 -2.15
CA LYS A 147 -28.59 22.41 -1.24
C LYS A 147 -28.92 23.21 0.00
N TYR A 148 -28.05 24.15 0.35
CA TYR A 148 -28.17 25.04 1.52
C TYR A 148 -28.50 26.49 1.14
N MET A 149 -28.57 26.81 -0.15
CA MET A 149 -28.98 28.13 -0.64
C MET A 149 -30.48 28.14 -0.92
N ASN A 150 -31.22 28.87 -0.12
CA ASN A 150 -32.59 29.27 -0.48
C ASN A 150 -32.51 30.21 -1.68
N ILE A 151 -32.60 29.67 -2.88
CA ILE A 151 -32.76 30.49 -4.08
C ILE A 151 -34.20 30.96 -4.06
N LEU A 152 -34.42 32.19 -3.58
CA LEU A 152 -35.66 32.93 -3.84
C LEU A 152 -35.89 32.84 -5.36
N ARG A 153 -36.94 32.15 -5.78
CA ARG A 153 -37.43 32.20 -7.14
C ARG A 153 -37.81 33.66 -7.42
N VAL A 154 -36.91 34.35 -8.11
CA VAL A 154 -37.29 35.63 -8.72
C VAL A 154 -38.24 35.24 -9.84
N ALA A 155 -39.52 35.58 -9.63
CA ALA A 155 -40.58 35.44 -10.61
C ALA A 155 -40.34 36.38 -11.79
#